data_2f1ab0ed6b313be48a9727f7587e04b2
#
_entry.id   2f1ab0ed6b313be48a9727f7587e04b2
#
_cell.length_a   1.000
_cell.length_b   1.000
_cell.length_c   1.000
_cell.angle_alpha   90.00
_cell.angle_beta   90.00
_cell.angle_gamma   90.00
#
_symmetry.space_group_name_H-M   'P 1'
#
loop_
_entity.id
_entity.type
_entity.pdbx_description
1 polymer ?
#
loop_
_entity_poly.entity_id
_entity_poly.type
_entity_poly.pdbx_seq_one_letter_code
_entity_poly.pdbx_strand_id
1 'polypeptide(L)'
;MTNETDSFVNEVDESLRQDRALVLAKKYGPWLIGLFVVFLIGIGGWQLWQSQQTKTARAQADAYYAVIEQAQQGDMEGAQAALEQLSGQGPRVYRAMARMQRAAMLQSQGDLDAALTDFDAAAEAAPDDLTRDTARLRAAYIAAETQDFAALQTRLQPLIDSGSRLSFLARELLAIQAWKAGQNDIARDQLERLPLAFAEPDAVRQRAQLAL
;
A
#
# COMPACT_ATOMS: atom_id res chain seq x y z
N MET A 1 5.73 -73.78 -27.10
CA MET A 1 4.57 -73.31 -27.89
C MET A 1 3.81 -72.13 -27.19
N THR A 2 4.31 -71.60 -26.07
CA THR A 2 3.61 -70.49 -25.35
C THR A 2 4.15 -69.09 -25.65
N ASN A 3 5.29 -68.96 -26.32
CA ASN A 3 5.89 -67.63 -26.60
C ASN A 3 5.33 -66.93 -27.88
N GLU A 4 4.78 -67.66 -28.83
CA GLU A 4 4.27 -67.03 -30.07
C GLU A 4 2.88 -66.45 -29.88
N THR A 5 2.05 -67.05 -29.05
CA THR A 5 0.72 -66.52 -28.71
C THR A 5 0.79 -65.26 -27.86
N ASP A 6 1.70 -65.16 -26.91
CA ASP A 6 1.92 -63.97 -26.05
C ASP A 6 2.50 -62.80 -26.87
N SER A 7 3.40 -63.09 -27.82
CA SER A 7 3.94 -62.09 -28.73
C SER A 7 2.86 -61.49 -29.63
N PHE A 8 1.98 -62.34 -30.16
CA PHE A 8 0.86 -61.90 -31.05
C PHE A 8 -0.20 -61.09 -30.29
N VAL A 9 -0.49 -61.44 -29.05
CA VAL A 9 -1.43 -60.67 -28.21
C VAL A 9 -0.86 -59.29 -27.86
N ASN A 10 0.43 -59.22 -27.55
CA ASN A 10 1.12 -57.94 -27.23
C ASN A 10 1.17 -57.03 -28.49
N GLU A 11 1.38 -57.57 -29.70
CA GLU A 11 1.46 -56.81 -30.93
C GLU A 11 0.06 -56.26 -31.34
N VAL A 12 -1.00 -57.07 -31.10
CA VAL A 12 -2.40 -56.62 -31.33
C VAL A 12 -2.82 -55.55 -30.30
N ASP A 13 -2.42 -55.71 -29.02
CA ASP A 13 -2.73 -54.70 -27.99
C ASP A 13 -2.00 -53.37 -28.24
N GLU A 14 -0.75 -53.44 -28.74
CA GLU A 14 0.04 -52.28 -29.10
C GLU A 14 -0.57 -51.52 -30.29
N SER A 15 -1.01 -52.25 -31.33
CA SER A 15 -1.69 -51.65 -32.51
C SER A 15 -3.02 -51.05 -32.13
N LEU A 16 -3.82 -51.66 -31.26
CA LEU A 16 -5.10 -51.11 -30.77
C LEU A 16 -4.91 -49.87 -29.88
N ARG A 17 -3.82 -49.80 -29.13
CA ARG A 17 -3.47 -48.58 -28.34
C ARG A 17 -3.07 -47.44 -29.26
N GLN A 18 -2.29 -47.70 -30.31
CA GLN A 18 -1.89 -46.73 -31.30
C GLN A 18 -3.10 -46.18 -32.08
N ASP A 19 -3.99 -47.06 -32.52
CA ASP A 19 -5.20 -46.63 -33.24
C ASP A 19 -6.15 -45.79 -32.39
N ARG A 20 -6.32 -46.15 -31.10
CA ARG A 20 -7.11 -45.35 -30.16
C ARG A 20 -6.44 -43.97 -29.89
N ALA A 21 -5.13 -43.92 -29.75
CA ALA A 21 -4.39 -42.69 -29.58
C ALA A 21 -4.52 -41.77 -30.82
N LEU A 22 -4.45 -42.33 -32.01
CA LEU A 22 -4.60 -41.60 -33.27
C LEU A 22 -6.04 -41.04 -33.44
N VAL A 23 -7.06 -41.82 -33.08
CA VAL A 23 -8.45 -41.37 -33.11
C VAL A 23 -8.69 -40.23 -32.11
N LEU A 24 -8.15 -40.36 -30.89
CA LEU A 24 -8.22 -39.32 -29.88
C LEU A 24 -7.44 -38.04 -30.29
N ALA A 25 -6.24 -38.21 -30.83
CA ALA A 25 -5.43 -37.10 -31.35
C ALA A 25 -6.13 -36.40 -32.54
N LYS A 26 -6.75 -37.14 -33.44
CA LYS A 26 -7.49 -36.56 -34.57
C LYS A 26 -8.75 -35.83 -34.13
N LYS A 27 -9.43 -36.32 -33.08
CA LYS A 27 -10.65 -35.71 -32.54
C LYS A 27 -10.38 -34.50 -31.64
N TYR A 28 -9.41 -34.57 -30.79
CA TYR A 28 -9.11 -33.54 -29.76
C TYR A 28 -7.91 -32.66 -30.13
N GLY A 29 -7.03 -33.11 -31.04
CA GLY A 29 -5.84 -32.37 -31.46
C GLY A 29 -6.12 -30.93 -31.90
N PRO A 30 -7.07 -30.68 -32.80
CA PRO A 30 -7.39 -29.30 -33.21
C PRO A 30 -7.88 -28.42 -32.05
N TRP A 31 -8.62 -29.01 -31.11
CA TRP A 31 -9.13 -28.32 -29.92
C TRP A 31 -8.00 -27.99 -28.95
N LEU A 32 -7.08 -28.92 -28.72
CA LEU A 32 -5.89 -28.70 -27.87
C LEU A 32 -4.95 -27.64 -28.46
N ILE A 33 -4.78 -27.64 -29.78
CA ILE A 33 -4.02 -26.61 -30.48
C ILE A 33 -4.68 -25.24 -30.31
N GLY A 34 -6.01 -25.16 -30.50
CA GLY A 34 -6.77 -23.94 -30.29
C GLY A 34 -6.65 -23.40 -28.85
N LEU A 35 -6.81 -24.29 -27.87
CA LEU A 35 -6.63 -23.95 -26.45
C LEU A 35 -5.19 -23.45 -26.15
N PHE A 36 -4.19 -24.11 -26.73
CA PHE A 36 -2.80 -23.72 -26.56
C PHE A 36 -2.49 -22.35 -27.17
N VAL A 37 -3.06 -22.04 -28.34
CA VAL A 37 -2.93 -20.71 -28.98
C VAL A 37 -3.58 -19.62 -28.11
N VAL A 38 -4.79 -19.87 -27.58
CA VAL A 38 -5.46 -18.93 -26.67
C VAL A 38 -4.64 -18.72 -25.41
N PHE A 39 -4.03 -19.76 -24.86
CA PHE A 39 -3.15 -19.68 -23.70
C PHE A 39 -1.90 -18.83 -23.97
N LEU A 40 -1.25 -19.00 -25.13
CA LEU A 40 -0.11 -18.18 -25.53
C LEU A 40 -0.47 -16.71 -25.73
N ILE A 41 -1.64 -16.42 -26.33
CA ILE A 41 -2.15 -15.06 -26.48
C ILE A 41 -2.43 -14.44 -25.10
N GLY A 42 -3.00 -15.22 -24.17
CA GLY A 42 -3.24 -14.79 -22.80
C GLY A 42 -1.95 -14.42 -22.06
N ILE A 43 -0.92 -15.25 -22.15
CA ILE A 43 0.40 -14.97 -21.56
C ILE A 43 1.05 -13.74 -22.21
N GLY A 44 1.04 -13.66 -23.53
CA GLY A 44 1.60 -12.52 -24.27
C GLY A 44 0.92 -11.21 -23.93
N GLY A 45 -0.42 -11.21 -23.88
CA GLY A 45 -1.23 -10.06 -23.46
C GLY A 45 -0.94 -9.62 -22.02
N TRP A 46 -0.88 -10.60 -21.09
CA TRP A 46 -0.51 -10.35 -19.70
C TRP A 46 0.88 -9.73 -19.56
N GLN A 47 1.87 -10.26 -20.30
CA GLN A 47 3.25 -9.77 -20.27
C GLN A 47 3.37 -8.35 -20.83
N LEU A 48 2.65 -8.03 -21.90
CA LEU A 48 2.59 -6.68 -22.45
C LEU A 48 1.95 -5.70 -21.46
N TRP A 49 0.84 -6.07 -20.85
CA TRP A 49 0.18 -5.26 -19.83
C TRP A 49 1.08 -5.01 -18.62
N GLN A 50 1.73 -6.05 -18.10
CA GLN A 50 2.69 -5.94 -16.99
C GLN A 50 3.90 -5.08 -17.36
N SER A 51 4.42 -5.20 -18.58
CA SER A 51 5.52 -4.37 -19.07
C SER A 51 5.15 -2.88 -19.10
N GLN A 52 3.94 -2.55 -19.53
CA GLN A 52 3.45 -1.16 -19.53
C GLN A 52 3.31 -0.60 -18.09
N GLN A 53 2.76 -1.39 -17.17
CA GLN A 53 2.68 -0.97 -15.77
C GLN A 53 4.06 -0.74 -15.15
N THR A 54 5.02 -1.63 -15.44
CA THR A 54 6.40 -1.48 -14.93
C THR A 54 7.09 -0.25 -15.50
N LYS A 55 6.90 0.06 -16.79
CA LYS A 55 7.45 1.27 -17.41
C LYS A 55 6.86 2.54 -16.79
N THR A 56 5.55 2.57 -16.60
CA THR A 56 4.88 3.70 -15.95
C THR A 56 5.36 3.87 -14.50
N ALA A 57 5.48 2.78 -13.75
CA ALA A 57 5.97 2.82 -12.38
C ALA A 57 7.42 3.33 -12.29
N ARG A 58 8.30 2.89 -13.19
CA ARG A 58 9.69 3.38 -13.26
C ARG A 58 9.74 4.87 -13.61
N ALA A 59 9.02 5.30 -14.62
CA ALA A 59 8.97 6.72 -15.00
C ALA A 59 8.48 7.61 -13.84
N GLN A 60 7.50 7.13 -13.06
CA GLN A 60 7.00 7.85 -11.88
C GLN A 60 8.03 7.85 -10.73
N ALA A 61 8.78 6.74 -10.55
CA ALA A 61 9.87 6.69 -9.58
C ALA A 61 10.97 7.70 -9.94
N ASP A 62 11.41 7.69 -11.21
CA ASP A 62 12.45 8.59 -11.69
C ASP A 62 12.01 10.06 -11.55
N ALA A 63 10.75 10.37 -11.89
CA ALA A 63 10.19 11.70 -11.71
C ALA A 63 10.13 12.10 -10.22
N TYR A 64 9.75 11.18 -9.32
CA TYR A 64 9.74 11.45 -7.89
C TYR A 64 11.15 11.74 -7.34
N TYR A 65 12.15 10.95 -7.74
CA TYR A 65 13.55 11.21 -7.34
C TYR A 65 14.07 12.53 -7.87
N ALA A 66 13.75 12.88 -9.12
CA ALA A 66 14.12 14.17 -9.70
C ALA A 66 13.54 15.36 -8.89
N VAL A 67 12.32 15.24 -8.41
CA VAL A 67 11.70 16.27 -7.54
C VAL A 67 12.43 16.40 -6.21
N ILE A 68 12.81 15.28 -5.58
CA ILE A 68 13.58 15.33 -4.32
C ILE A 68 14.93 16.01 -4.55
N GLU A 69 15.61 15.71 -5.64
CA GLU A 69 16.87 16.35 -6.01
C GLU A 69 16.68 17.86 -6.27
N GLN A 70 15.63 18.25 -6.99
CA GLN A 70 15.28 19.66 -7.24
C GLN A 70 15.05 20.42 -5.94
N ALA A 71 14.32 19.84 -4.99
CA ALA A 71 14.11 20.42 -3.67
C ALA A 71 15.43 20.58 -2.87
N GLN A 72 16.34 19.61 -2.96
CA GLN A 72 17.67 19.68 -2.32
C GLN A 72 18.56 20.77 -2.94
N GLN A 73 18.38 21.07 -4.22
CA GLN A 73 19.06 22.17 -4.92
C GLN A 73 18.48 23.55 -4.59
N GLY A 74 17.39 23.60 -3.79
CA GLY A 74 16.77 24.82 -3.33
C GLY A 74 15.62 25.34 -4.22
N ASP A 75 15.29 24.65 -5.31
CA ASP A 75 14.13 24.97 -6.14
C ASP A 75 12.85 24.37 -5.53
N MET A 76 12.38 25.00 -4.44
CA MET A 76 11.20 24.55 -3.73
C MET A 76 9.90 24.73 -4.51
N GLU A 77 9.81 25.81 -5.31
CA GLU A 77 8.61 26.10 -6.11
C GLU A 77 8.46 25.10 -7.25
N GLY A 78 9.51 24.82 -7.99
CA GLY A 78 9.52 23.82 -9.03
C GLY A 78 9.25 22.42 -8.48
N ALA A 79 9.86 22.07 -7.36
CA ALA A 79 9.61 20.77 -6.68
C ALA A 79 8.12 20.65 -6.27
N GLN A 80 7.53 21.69 -5.71
CA GLN A 80 6.12 21.68 -5.29
C GLN A 80 5.17 21.51 -6.50
N ALA A 81 5.42 22.21 -7.59
CA ALA A 81 4.64 22.08 -8.83
C ALA A 81 4.76 20.66 -9.44
N ALA A 82 5.96 20.09 -9.43
CA ALA A 82 6.19 18.73 -9.91
C ALA A 82 5.51 17.68 -9.02
N LEU A 83 5.50 17.86 -7.69
CA LEU A 83 4.76 17.00 -6.75
C LEU A 83 3.25 17.09 -6.97
N GLU A 84 2.73 18.26 -7.27
CA GLU A 84 1.32 18.41 -7.60
C GLU A 84 0.94 17.61 -8.83
N GLN A 85 1.74 17.68 -9.89
CA GLN A 85 1.55 16.87 -11.10
C GLN A 85 1.60 15.37 -10.81
N LEU A 86 2.60 14.91 -10.04
CA LEU A 86 2.74 13.51 -9.65
C LEU A 86 1.59 13.02 -8.75
N SER A 87 1.01 13.89 -7.95
CA SER A 87 -0.12 13.57 -7.07
C SER A 87 -1.40 13.23 -7.82
N GLY A 88 -1.53 13.66 -9.06
CA GLY A 88 -2.69 13.41 -9.93
C GLY A 88 -2.57 12.21 -10.85
N GLN A 89 -1.36 11.67 -11.06
CA GLN A 89 -1.08 10.70 -12.12
C GLN A 89 -0.35 9.45 -11.62
N GLY A 90 -0.47 8.36 -12.37
CA GLY A 90 0.29 7.13 -12.13
C GLY A 90 -0.21 6.23 -10.99
N PRO A 91 0.62 5.27 -10.56
CA PRO A 91 0.29 4.32 -9.51
C PRO A 91 -0.02 4.98 -8.17
N ARG A 92 -0.95 4.37 -7.40
CA ARG A 92 -1.41 4.90 -6.11
C ARG A 92 -0.27 5.21 -5.14
N VAL A 93 0.77 4.38 -5.10
CA VAL A 93 1.93 4.56 -4.22
C VAL A 93 2.63 5.89 -4.47
N TYR A 94 2.91 6.25 -5.72
CA TYR A 94 3.59 7.51 -6.05
C TYR A 94 2.69 8.72 -5.84
N ARG A 95 1.38 8.60 -6.10
CA ARG A 95 0.41 9.65 -5.78
C ARG A 95 0.36 9.96 -4.28
N ALA A 96 0.31 8.91 -3.44
CA ALA A 96 0.33 9.06 -1.98
C ALA A 96 1.65 9.68 -1.51
N MET A 97 2.80 9.18 -2.00
CA MET A 97 4.12 9.72 -1.66
C MET A 97 4.29 11.18 -2.07
N ALA A 98 3.87 11.54 -3.29
CA ALA A 98 3.93 12.92 -3.78
C ALA A 98 3.11 13.87 -2.92
N ARG A 99 1.88 13.47 -2.53
CA ARG A 99 1.03 14.25 -1.63
C ARG A 99 1.64 14.41 -0.25
N MET A 100 2.18 13.31 0.33
CA MET A 100 2.85 13.36 1.64
C MET A 100 4.07 14.29 1.61
N GLN A 101 4.85 14.26 0.54
CA GLN A 101 6.02 15.12 0.40
C GLN A 101 5.61 16.59 0.22
N ARG A 102 4.59 16.86 -0.60
CA ARG A 102 4.06 18.22 -0.76
C ARG A 102 3.49 18.77 0.55
N ALA A 103 2.73 17.95 1.27
CA ALA A 103 2.23 18.30 2.59
C ALA A 103 3.35 18.66 3.57
N ALA A 104 4.46 17.90 3.58
CA ALA A 104 5.60 18.21 4.42
C ALA A 104 6.28 19.54 4.03
N MET A 105 6.35 19.84 2.73
CA MET A 105 6.87 21.14 2.27
C MET A 105 5.95 22.30 2.68
N LEU A 106 4.64 22.17 2.50
CA LEU A 106 3.64 23.17 2.92
C LEU A 106 3.69 23.38 4.44
N GLN A 107 3.81 22.30 5.22
CA GLN A 107 3.99 22.39 6.67
C GLN A 107 5.26 23.18 7.03
N SER A 108 6.36 22.96 6.34
CA SER A 108 7.61 23.71 6.60
C SER A 108 7.52 25.21 6.24
N GLN A 109 6.62 25.56 5.33
CA GLN A 109 6.30 26.92 4.93
C GLN A 109 5.27 27.58 5.84
N GLY A 110 4.67 26.84 6.79
CA GLY A 110 3.63 27.31 7.70
C GLY A 110 2.21 27.27 7.12
N ASP A 111 2.02 26.77 5.90
CA ASP A 111 0.69 26.57 5.31
C ASP A 111 0.08 25.25 5.84
N LEU A 112 -0.39 25.32 7.08
CA LEU A 112 -0.90 24.15 7.79
C LEU A 112 -2.20 23.61 7.22
N ASP A 113 -3.07 24.49 6.70
CA ASP A 113 -4.37 24.08 6.12
C ASP A 113 -4.18 23.32 4.81
N ALA A 114 -3.32 23.79 3.93
CA ALA A 114 -2.97 23.09 2.70
C ALA A 114 -2.22 21.76 3.01
N ALA A 115 -1.31 21.78 3.98
CA ALA A 115 -0.60 20.57 4.41
C ALA A 115 -1.55 19.51 4.96
N LEU A 116 -2.53 19.90 5.80
CA LEU A 116 -3.56 19.02 6.33
C LEU A 116 -4.38 18.36 5.21
N THR A 117 -4.83 19.20 4.25
CA THR A 117 -5.58 18.74 3.07
C THR A 117 -4.80 17.71 2.26
N ASP A 118 -3.51 17.94 2.05
CA ASP A 118 -2.66 17.04 1.31
C ASP A 118 -2.36 15.72 2.05
N PHE A 119 -2.17 15.75 3.37
CA PHE A 119 -2.04 14.52 4.14
C PHE A 119 -3.32 13.70 4.14
N ASP A 120 -4.49 14.32 4.23
CA ASP A 120 -5.79 13.64 4.14
C ASP A 120 -5.95 12.99 2.75
N ALA A 121 -5.66 13.73 1.69
CA ALA A 121 -5.70 13.19 0.32
C ALA A 121 -4.64 12.12 0.07
N ALA A 122 -3.50 12.16 0.76
CA ALA A 122 -2.50 11.08 0.73
C ALA A 122 -3.03 9.81 1.39
N ALA A 123 -3.74 9.93 2.51
CA ALA A 123 -4.36 8.79 3.18
C ALA A 123 -5.42 8.10 2.30
N GLU A 124 -6.21 8.88 1.54
CA GLU A 124 -7.19 8.35 0.57
C GLU A 124 -6.52 7.65 -0.62
N ALA A 125 -5.41 8.21 -1.10
CA ALA A 125 -4.65 7.65 -2.21
C ALA A 125 -3.78 6.45 -1.80
N ALA A 126 -3.59 6.20 -0.51
CA ALA A 126 -2.66 5.21 0.01
C ALA A 126 -2.91 3.81 -0.57
N PRO A 127 -1.85 3.08 -0.98
CA PRO A 127 -1.96 1.75 -1.54
C PRO A 127 -2.17 0.66 -0.47
N ASP A 128 -1.75 0.92 0.76
CA ASP A 128 -1.74 0.00 1.89
C ASP A 128 -2.07 0.72 3.21
N ASP A 129 -2.35 -0.08 4.25
CA ASP A 129 -2.77 0.43 5.55
C ASP A 129 -1.67 1.22 6.24
N LEU A 130 -0.41 0.81 6.14
CA LEU A 130 0.70 1.52 6.80
C LEU A 130 0.90 2.92 6.21
N THR A 131 0.86 3.04 4.89
CA THR A 131 0.94 4.34 4.20
C THR A 131 -0.25 5.23 4.58
N ARG A 132 -1.47 4.66 4.62
CA ARG A 132 -2.68 5.38 5.03
C ARG A 132 -2.59 5.89 6.46
N ASP A 133 -2.19 5.04 7.37
CA ASP A 133 -2.11 5.37 8.80
C ASP A 133 -0.99 6.36 9.08
N THR A 134 0.11 6.29 8.34
CA THR A 134 1.19 7.29 8.41
C THR A 134 0.69 8.67 7.98
N ALA A 135 -0.03 8.75 6.87
CA ALA A 135 -0.60 10.01 6.40
C ALA A 135 -1.64 10.57 7.38
N ARG A 136 -2.53 9.72 7.91
CA ARG A 136 -3.52 10.11 8.94
C ARG A 136 -2.87 10.62 10.21
N LEU A 137 -1.81 9.95 10.68
CA LEU A 137 -1.11 10.39 11.88
C LEU A 137 -0.45 11.75 11.66
N ARG A 138 0.18 11.97 10.51
CA ARG A 138 0.76 13.26 10.16
C ARG A 138 -0.30 14.36 10.07
N ALA A 139 -1.45 14.08 9.44
CA ALA A 139 -2.59 14.97 9.42
C ALA A 139 -3.07 15.31 10.85
N ALA A 140 -3.11 14.31 11.74
CA ALA A 140 -3.51 14.52 13.13
C ALA A 140 -2.53 15.39 13.93
N TYR A 141 -1.22 15.31 13.67
CA TYR A 141 -0.25 16.24 14.29
C TYR A 141 -0.50 17.70 13.88
N ILE A 142 -0.83 17.95 12.63
CA ILE A 142 -1.21 19.30 12.18
C ILE A 142 -2.53 19.72 12.79
N ALA A 143 -3.54 18.84 12.78
CA ALA A 143 -4.85 19.10 13.37
C ALA A 143 -4.76 19.42 14.89
N ALA A 144 -3.79 18.85 15.59
CA ALA A 144 -3.54 19.15 17.00
C ALA A 144 -3.11 20.63 17.26
N GLU A 145 -2.60 21.30 16.23
CA GLU A 145 -2.21 22.70 16.28
C GLU A 145 -3.31 23.66 15.74
N THR A 146 -4.15 23.16 14.82
CA THR A 146 -5.09 24.00 14.05
C THR A 146 -6.55 23.78 14.39
N GLN A 147 -6.89 22.64 15.02
CA GLN A 147 -8.28 22.25 15.28
C GLN A 147 -8.56 22.13 16.79
N ASP A 148 -9.85 22.13 17.14
CA ASP A 148 -10.26 21.87 18.53
C ASP A 148 -10.08 20.39 18.92
N PHE A 149 -10.14 20.12 20.22
CA PHE A 149 -9.94 18.78 20.77
C PHE A 149 -10.97 17.76 20.24
N ALA A 150 -12.24 18.15 20.05
CA ALA A 150 -13.28 17.22 19.60
C ALA A 150 -13.05 16.80 18.13
N ALA A 151 -12.65 17.71 17.28
CA ALA A 151 -12.29 17.42 15.90
C ALA A 151 -11.04 16.50 15.84
N LEU A 152 -10.01 16.79 16.63
CA LEU A 152 -8.82 15.95 16.72
C LEU A 152 -9.14 14.54 17.24
N GLN A 153 -9.95 14.42 18.28
CA GLN A 153 -10.39 13.12 18.81
C GLN A 153 -11.09 12.30 17.73
N THR A 154 -12.01 12.90 17.00
CA THR A 154 -12.72 12.25 15.88
C THR A 154 -11.74 11.77 14.80
N ARG A 155 -10.71 12.55 14.50
CA ARG A 155 -9.67 12.22 13.52
C ARG A 155 -8.78 11.07 13.95
N LEU A 156 -8.43 10.98 15.23
CA LEU A 156 -7.55 9.96 15.79
C LEU A 156 -8.26 8.61 16.04
N GLN A 157 -9.58 8.63 16.28
CA GLN A 157 -10.34 7.44 16.65
C GLN A 157 -10.17 6.28 15.65
N PRO A 158 -10.28 6.45 14.32
CA PRO A 158 -10.07 5.36 13.38
C PRO A 158 -8.67 4.74 13.44
N LEU A 159 -7.65 5.54 13.74
CA LEU A 159 -6.26 5.06 13.86
C LEU A 159 -6.05 4.28 15.18
N ILE A 160 -6.73 4.71 16.23
CA ILE A 160 -6.71 4.04 17.54
C ILE A 160 -7.41 2.68 17.49
N ASP A 161 -8.54 2.59 16.78
CA ASP A 161 -9.41 1.40 16.74
C ASP A 161 -8.95 0.37 15.68
N SER A 162 -8.17 0.78 14.69
CA SER A 162 -7.75 -0.09 13.58
C SER A 162 -6.76 -1.19 13.98
N GLY A 163 -6.20 -1.16 15.19
CA GLY A 163 -5.10 -2.04 15.58
C GLY A 163 -3.79 -1.77 14.84
N SER A 164 -3.68 -0.59 14.22
CA SER A 164 -2.49 -0.12 13.53
C SER A 164 -1.26 -0.14 14.43
N ARG A 165 -0.09 -0.38 13.84
CA ARG A 165 1.19 -0.21 14.54
C ARG A 165 1.43 1.20 15.03
N LEU A 166 0.70 2.19 14.49
CA LEU A 166 0.80 3.60 14.87
C LEU A 166 -0.25 4.01 15.91
N SER A 167 -1.12 3.09 16.35
CA SER A 167 -2.19 3.37 17.31
C SER A 167 -1.66 3.92 18.64
N PHE A 168 -0.47 3.49 19.09
CA PHE A 168 0.14 3.99 20.30
C PHE A 168 0.54 5.48 20.18
N LEU A 169 1.04 5.93 19.02
CA LEU A 169 1.34 7.34 18.77
C LEU A 169 0.06 8.18 18.71
N ALA A 170 -1.00 7.63 18.12
CA ALA A 170 -2.31 8.26 18.09
C ALA A 170 -2.89 8.43 19.52
N ARG A 171 -2.76 7.40 20.38
CA ARG A 171 -3.16 7.46 21.80
C ARG A 171 -2.31 8.46 22.59
N GLU A 172 -0.99 8.47 22.41
CA GLU A 172 -0.10 9.44 23.04
C GLU A 172 -0.51 10.88 22.66
N LEU A 173 -0.70 11.14 21.36
CA LEU A 173 -1.13 12.46 20.88
C LEU A 173 -2.47 12.87 21.49
N LEU A 174 -3.47 11.94 21.48
CA LEU A 174 -4.78 12.19 22.07
C LEU A 174 -4.68 12.50 23.56
N ALA A 175 -3.87 11.74 24.32
CA ALA A 175 -3.67 11.94 25.75
C ALA A 175 -3.08 13.33 26.08
N ILE A 176 -2.04 13.72 25.32
CA ILE A 176 -1.39 15.03 25.50
C ILE A 176 -2.37 16.18 25.22
N GLN A 177 -3.14 16.07 24.14
CA GLN A 177 -4.10 17.13 23.78
C GLN A 177 -5.33 17.13 24.70
N ALA A 178 -5.78 15.96 25.18
CA ALA A 178 -6.83 15.87 26.20
C ALA A 178 -6.40 16.56 27.49
N TRP A 179 -5.17 16.33 27.94
CA TRP A 179 -4.62 17.01 29.11
C TRP A 179 -4.58 18.54 28.93
N LYS A 180 -4.09 19.02 27.79
CA LYS A 180 -4.08 20.45 27.46
C LYS A 180 -5.49 21.07 27.42
N ALA A 181 -6.49 20.29 26.98
CA ALA A 181 -7.89 20.70 26.94
C ALA A 181 -8.63 20.55 28.30
N GLY A 182 -7.92 20.13 29.37
CA GLY A 182 -8.53 19.88 30.67
C GLY A 182 -9.39 18.61 30.78
N GLN A 183 -9.32 17.73 29.75
CA GLN A 183 -10.03 16.47 29.69
C GLN A 183 -9.21 15.36 30.38
N ASN A 184 -8.99 15.52 31.68
CA ASN A 184 -8.05 14.69 32.45
C ASN A 184 -8.44 13.20 32.47
N ASP A 185 -9.73 12.87 32.47
CA ASP A 185 -10.20 11.48 32.46
C ASP A 185 -9.81 10.78 31.14
N ILE A 186 -9.99 11.48 30.01
CA ILE A 186 -9.60 10.95 28.70
C ILE A 186 -8.06 10.80 28.64
N ALA A 187 -7.32 11.81 29.11
CA ALA A 187 -5.86 11.77 29.13
C ALA A 187 -5.37 10.52 29.90
N ARG A 188 -5.90 10.30 31.10
CA ARG A 188 -5.53 9.15 31.94
C ARG A 188 -5.89 7.82 31.28
N ASP A 189 -7.12 7.66 30.76
CA ASP A 189 -7.56 6.42 30.07
C ASP A 189 -6.62 6.07 28.90
N GLN A 190 -6.23 7.07 28.09
CA GLN A 190 -5.33 6.81 26.97
C GLN A 190 -3.90 6.47 27.42
N LEU A 191 -3.39 7.10 28.47
CA LEU A 191 -2.06 6.79 29.03
C LEU A 191 -2.00 5.42 29.68
N GLU A 192 -3.03 5.02 30.42
CA GLU A 192 -3.12 3.69 31.04
C GLU A 192 -3.15 2.56 30.01
N ARG A 193 -3.70 2.81 28.82
CA ARG A 193 -3.74 1.85 27.71
C ARG A 193 -2.43 1.74 26.92
N LEU A 194 -1.52 2.70 27.06
CA LEU A 194 -0.22 2.66 26.37
C LEU A 194 0.65 1.47 26.80
N PRO A 195 0.81 1.13 28.10
CA PRO A 195 1.63 0.01 28.54
C PRO A 195 1.07 -1.38 28.20
N LEU A 196 -0.24 -1.47 27.84
CA LEU A 196 -0.93 -2.72 27.56
C LEU A 196 -0.92 -3.12 26.07
N ALA A 197 -0.57 -2.20 25.20
CA ALA A 197 -0.62 -2.38 23.77
C ALA A 197 0.79 -2.60 23.18
N PHE A 198 1.18 -3.86 22.95
CA PHE A 198 2.38 -4.27 22.21
C PHE A 198 3.75 -3.80 22.72
N ALA A 199 4.85 -4.34 22.16
CA ALA A 199 6.23 -3.91 22.42
C ALA A 199 6.45 -2.47 21.93
N GLU A 200 6.04 -1.52 22.75
CA GLU A 200 6.13 -0.09 22.47
C GLU A 200 7.59 0.37 22.58
N PRO A 201 8.00 1.37 21.79
CA PRO A 201 9.28 2.00 21.99
C PRO A 201 9.40 2.47 23.45
N ASP A 202 10.48 2.09 24.13
CA ASP A 202 10.71 2.39 25.55
C ASP A 202 10.52 3.87 25.88
N ALA A 203 10.85 4.75 24.94
CA ALA A 203 10.66 6.19 25.08
C ALA A 203 9.19 6.63 25.25
N VAL A 204 8.24 5.98 24.56
CA VAL A 204 6.80 6.30 24.70
C VAL A 204 6.28 5.81 26.04
N ARG A 205 6.66 4.60 26.44
CA ARG A 205 6.31 4.03 27.76
C ARG A 205 6.84 4.89 28.89
N GLN A 206 8.09 5.33 28.81
CA GLN A 206 8.70 6.19 29.83
C GLN A 206 7.99 7.54 29.93
N ARG A 207 7.62 8.17 28.81
CA ARG A 207 6.85 9.44 28.84
C ARG A 207 5.45 9.23 29.43
N ALA A 208 4.79 8.14 29.13
CA ALA A 208 3.48 7.81 29.70
C ALA A 208 3.55 7.62 31.22
N GLN A 209 4.58 6.92 31.71
CA GLN A 209 4.79 6.72 33.16
C GLN A 209 5.09 8.01 33.91
N LEU A 210 5.78 8.97 33.29
CA LEU A 210 6.07 10.27 33.91
C LEU A 210 4.85 11.19 33.95
N ALA A 211 3.81 10.93 33.13
CA ALA A 211 2.61 11.74 33.04
C ALA A 211 1.45 11.25 33.93
N LEU A 212 1.55 10.05 34.52
CA LEU A 212 0.57 9.47 35.46
C LEU A 212 0.87 9.87 36.89
#